data_50ca3de97a9bc137245b39fcf81a0c7c
#
_entry.id   50ca3de97a9bc137245b39fcf81a0c7c
#
_cell.length_a   1.000
_cell.length_b   1.000
_cell.length_c   1.000
_cell.angle_alpha   90.00
_cell.angle_beta   90.00
_cell.angle_gamma   90.00
#
_symmetry.space_group_name_H-M   'P 1'
#
loop_
_entity.id
_entity.type
_entity.pdbx_description
1 polymer ?
#
loop_
_entity_poly.entity_id
_entity_poly.type
_entity_poly.pdbx_seq_one_letter_code
_entity_poly.pdbx_strand_id
1 'polypeptide(L)'
;MDLIPIASGDRIPMVGGGPANAAKAVARLGCPICFLGGISSDLYGRSIESELLKSGVDLSLVYRGDLATALAIATIDEDGIAKYEFELEGTATFAFHESWLPKGEPDVIHVGSVATILEPGASELLKWISTKSAPVVFDPNVRPSIQIDKGLYRAAIERWIGISTIVKLSEDDLNWLYGDEDVIAKWLSMGPELVIVTGAEKGLTAYANRSVIEVPAVKVDVVDTVGAGDTIGAVIVEGVLNYGAHALRGELLREVLERAVKAAAITCSRAGANPPTRDELENS
;
A
#
# COMPACT_ATOMS: atom_id res chain seq x y z
N MET A 1 3.76 -10.15 -8.94
CA MET A 1 3.73 -9.94 -10.40
C MET A 1 2.29 -10.08 -10.87
N ASP A 2 1.75 -9.09 -11.53
CA ASP A 2 0.41 -9.11 -12.09
C ASP A 2 0.48 -9.61 -13.54
N LEU A 3 -0.33 -10.60 -13.89
CA LEU A 3 -0.43 -11.15 -15.25
C LEU A 3 -1.72 -10.63 -15.88
N ILE A 4 -1.59 -9.62 -16.74
CA ILE A 4 -2.72 -8.90 -17.33
C ILE A 4 -3.03 -9.48 -18.73
N PRO A 5 -4.28 -9.88 -19.03
CA PRO A 5 -4.66 -10.39 -20.33
C PRO A 5 -4.64 -9.29 -21.39
N ILE A 6 -4.25 -9.66 -22.61
CA ILE A 6 -4.27 -8.79 -23.79
C ILE A 6 -5.14 -9.38 -24.89
N ALA A 7 -5.46 -8.57 -25.90
CA ALA A 7 -6.39 -8.95 -26.98
C ALA A 7 -5.98 -10.21 -27.79
N SER A 8 -4.70 -10.59 -27.79
CA SER A 8 -4.22 -11.83 -28.43
C SER A 8 -4.53 -13.11 -27.63
N GLY A 9 -5.02 -12.99 -26.38
CA GLY A 9 -5.19 -14.11 -25.45
C GLY A 9 -3.95 -14.39 -24.59
N ASP A 10 -2.82 -13.74 -24.87
CA ASP A 10 -1.63 -13.79 -24.03
C ASP A 10 -1.78 -12.95 -22.76
N ARG A 11 -0.80 -13.06 -21.85
CA ARG A 11 -0.72 -12.20 -20.65
C ARG A 11 0.60 -11.44 -20.64
N ILE A 12 0.50 -10.15 -20.29
CA ILE A 12 1.68 -9.31 -20.08
C ILE A 12 2.00 -9.28 -18.58
N PRO A 13 3.22 -9.62 -18.18
CA PRO A 13 3.64 -9.48 -16.79
C PRO A 13 3.89 -7.98 -16.47
N MET A 14 3.25 -7.50 -15.40
CA MET A 14 3.44 -6.15 -14.87
C MET A 14 3.85 -6.25 -13.39
N VAL A 15 4.84 -5.48 -13.01
CA VAL A 15 5.22 -5.39 -11.60
C VAL A 15 4.12 -4.70 -10.83
N GLY A 16 3.53 -5.40 -9.86
CA GLY A 16 2.43 -4.93 -9.05
C GLY A 16 2.54 -5.37 -7.60
N GLY A 17 1.49 -5.07 -6.85
CA GLY A 17 1.39 -5.30 -5.42
C GLY A 17 1.58 -4.01 -4.61
N GLY A 18 0.63 -3.71 -3.70
CA GLY A 18 0.58 -2.45 -2.96
C GLY A 18 1.91 -2.02 -2.35
N PRO A 19 2.62 -2.86 -1.59
CA PRO A 19 3.91 -2.47 -1.00
C PRO A 19 4.99 -2.09 -2.03
N ALA A 20 5.06 -2.79 -3.17
CA ALA A 20 6.02 -2.45 -4.23
C ALA A 20 5.65 -1.14 -4.94
N ASN A 21 4.36 -0.92 -5.20
CA ASN A 21 3.86 0.33 -5.78
C ASN A 21 4.11 1.52 -4.85
N ALA A 22 3.84 1.36 -3.54
CA ALA A 22 4.12 2.38 -2.54
C ALA A 22 5.62 2.69 -2.45
N ALA A 23 6.48 1.67 -2.45
CA ALA A 23 7.94 1.87 -2.44
C ALA A 23 8.42 2.65 -3.67
N LYS A 24 7.92 2.31 -4.88
CA LYS A 24 8.20 3.08 -6.10
C LYS A 24 7.75 4.54 -5.96
N ALA A 25 6.56 4.76 -5.43
CA ALA A 25 6.02 6.11 -5.27
C ALA A 25 6.84 6.93 -4.28
N VAL A 26 7.21 6.38 -3.11
CA VAL A 26 8.08 7.06 -2.13
C VAL A 26 9.43 7.42 -2.74
N ALA A 27 10.08 6.48 -3.46
CA ALA A 27 11.36 6.72 -4.12
C ALA A 27 11.25 7.84 -5.17
N ARG A 28 10.20 7.85 -5.98
CA ARG A 28 9.98 8.87 -7.03
C ARG A 28 9.67 10.25 -6.45
N LEU A 29 9.14 10.33 -5.25
CA LEU A 29 9.04 11.59 -4.48
C LEU A 29 10.39 12.03 -3.90
N GLY A 30 11.48 11.29 -4.15
CA GLY A 30 12.83 11.60 -3.72
C GLY A 30 13.08 11.30 -2.23
N CYS A 31 12.24 10.49 -1.60
CA CYS A 31 12.45 10.03 -0.24
C CYS A 31 13.27 8.73 -0.23
N PRO A 32 14.23 8.57 0.70
CA PRO A 32 14.95 7.32 0.85
C PRO A 32 13.97 6.22 1.30
N ILE A 33 14.02 5.06 0.64
CA ILE A 33 13.16 3.92 0.94
C ILE A 33 13.91 2.62 0.75
N CYS A 34 13.85 1.73 1.74
CA CYS A 34 14.30 0.35 1.64
C CYS A 34 13.08 -0.57 1.51
N PHE A 35 13.08 -1.44 0.52
CA PHE A 35 12.04 -2.46 0.39
C PHE A 35 12.41 -3.68 1.25
N LEU A 36 11.50 -4.05 2.15
CA LEU A 36 11.61 -5.26 2.97
C LEU A 36 10.64 -6.31 2.45
N GLY A 37 11.17 -7.42 1.95
CA GLY A 37 10.35 -8.52 1.41
C GLY A 37 11.20 -9.57 0.73
N GLY A 38 10.58 -10.65 0.28
CA GLY A 38 11.23 -11.68 -0.52
C GLY A 38 11.09 -11.39 -2.02
N ILE A 39 12.18 -11.52 -2.76
CA ILE A 39 12.19 -11.52 -4.23
C ILE A 39 12.77 -12.85 -4.72
N SER A 40 12.05 -13.51 -5.61
CA SER A 40 12.49 -14.76 -6.25
C SER A 40 13.70 -14.56 -7.15
N SER A 41 14.51 -15.61 -7.32
CA SER A 41 15.56 -15.67 -8.34
C SER A 41 15.03 -15.96 -9.76
N ASP A 42 13.72 -16.20 -9.94
CA ASP A 42 13.08 -16.45 -11.24
C ASP A 42 13.05 -15.23 -12.18
N LEU A 43 12.47 -15.40 -13.37
CA LEU A 43 12.37 -14.31 -14.37
C LEU A 43 11.52 -13.14 -13.86
N TYR A 44 10.42 -13.41 -13.17
CA TYR A 44 9.54 -12.38 -12.64
C TYR A 44 10.19 -11.63 -11.48
N GLY A 45 10.91 -12.35 -10.60
CA GLY A 45 11.66 -11.72 -9.52
C GLY A 45 12.73 -10.75 -10.04
N ARG A 46 13.47 -11.13 -11.11
CA ARG A 46 14.43 -10.22 -11.77
C ARG A 46 13.76 -8.99 -12.37
N SER A 47 12.55 -9.14 -12.92
CA SER A 47 11.78 -8.02 -13.46
C SER A 47 11.36 -7.05 -12.35
N ILE A 48 10.88 -7.59 -11.21
CA ILE A 48 10.52 -6.81 -10.02
C ILE A 48 11.75 -6.05 -9.50
N GLU A 49 12.87 -6.73 -9.31
CA GLU A 49 14.13 -6.13 -8.85
C GLU A 49 14.58 -4.99 -9.77
N SER A 50 14.57 -5.23 -11.09
CA SER A 50 14.95 -4.22 -12.09
C SER A 50 14.06 -2.98 -12.04
N GLU A 51 12.74 -3.14 -11.89
CA GLU A 51 11.80 -2.01 -11.86
C GLU A 51 11.91 -1.20 -10.56
N LEU A 52 12.06 -1.86 -9.42
CA LEU A 52 12.26 -1.20 -8.14
C LEU A 52 13.56 -0.40 -8.11
N LEU A 53 14.68 -0.99 -8.58
CA LEU A 53 15.97 -0.31 -8.70
C LEU A 53 15.90 0.91 -9.64
N LYS A 54 15.25 0.78 -10.81
CA LYS A 54 15.04 1.90 -11.75
C LYS A 54 14.26 3.05 -11.14
N SER A 55 13.38 2.74 -10.18
CA SER A 55 12.61 3.74 -9.45
C SER A 55 13.38 4.37 -8.28
N GLY A 56 14.58 3.91 -7.97
CA GLY A 56 15.41 4.43 -6.89
C GLY A 56 15.16 3.75 -5.53
N VAL A 57 14.48 2.61 -5.50
CA VAL A 57 14.25 1.84 -4.26
C VAL A 57 15.50 1.09 -3.84
N ASP A 58 15.91 1.21 -2.58
CA ASP A 58 16.99 0.42 -2.00
C ASP A 58 16.50 -1.01 -1.71
N LEU A 59 17.21 -2.00 -2.26
CA LEU A 59 16.93 -3.43 -2.11
C LEU A 59 17.91 -4.15 -1.18
N SER A 60 18.62 -3.42 -0.35
CA SER A 60 19.61 -4.00 0.61
C SER A 60 18.96 -4.89 1.68
N LEU A 61 17.66 -4.69 1.96
CA LEU A 61 16.86 -5.47 2.92
C LEU A 61 16.03 -6.58 2.27
N VAL A 62 16.23 -6.83 0.97
CA VAL A 62 15.50 -7.88 0.27
C VAL A 62 16.12 -9.24 0.51
N TYR A 63 15.30 -10.19 0.96
CA TYR A 63 15.67 -11.60 0.93
C TYR A 63 15.53 -12.15 -0.49
N ARG A 64 16.60 -12.81 -0.97
CA ARG A 64 16.62 -13.47 -2.27
C ARG A 64 16.63 -14.98 -2.08
N GLY A 65 15.71 -15.67 -2.75
CA GLY A 65 15.55 -17.12 -2.62
C GLY A 65 14.96 -17.77 -3.86
N ASP A 66 14.91 -19.10 -3.84
CA ASP A 66 14.47 -19.91 -4.97
C ASP A 66 12.95 -20.23 -4.95
N LEU A 67 12.23 -19.72 -3.93
CA LEU A 67 10.76 -19.80 -3.94
C LEU A 67 10.21 -18.98 -5.10
N ALA A 68 9.10 -19.42 -5.69
CA ALA A 68 8.48 -18.75 -6.84
C ALA A 68 8.06 -17.30 -6.53
N THR A 69 7.97 -16.47 -7.56
CA THR A 69 7.34 -15.15 -7.46
C THR A 69 5.84 -15.30 -7.23
N ALA A 70 5.28 -14.54 -6.29
CA ALA A 70 3.82 -14.44 -6.09
C ALA A 70 3.14 -13.83 -7.33
N LEU A 71 2.03 -14.42 -7.77
CA LEU A 71 1.31 -13.98 -8.95
C LEU A 71 -0.11 -13.50 -8.59
N ALA A 72 -0.55 -12.44 -9.26
CA ALA A 72 -1.94 -12.05 -9.37
C ALA A 72 -2.34 -12.17 -10.83
N ILE A 73 -3.22 -13.12 -11.14
CA ILE A 73 -3.60 -13.47 -12.50
C ILE A 73 -4.95 -12.82 -12.79
N ALA A 74 -4.95 -11.80 -13.63
CA ALA A 74 -6.17 -11.14 -14.05
C ALA A 74 -6.89 -11.95 -15.14
N THR A 75 -8.21 -12.03 -15.02
CA THR A 75 -9.12 -12.49 -16.06
C THR A 75 -10.19 -11.42 -16.25
N ILE A 76 -10.62 -11.20 -17.48
CA ILE A 76 -11.72 -10.27 -17.78
C ILE A 76 -12.96 -11.11 -18.03
N ASP A 77 -14.03 -10.85 -17.29
CA ASP A 77 -15.30 -11.55 -17.48
C ASP A 77 -16.08 -10.97 -18.67
N GLU A 78 -17.27 -11.56 -18.95
CA GLU A 78 -18.15 -11.15 -20.07
C GLU A 78 -18.62 -9.70 -19.99
N ASP A 79 -18.65 -9.12 -18.77
CA ASP A 79 -19.03 -7.74 -18.51
C ASP A 79 -17.83 -6.77 -18.57
N GLY A 80 -16.62 -7.26 -18.88
CA GLY A 80 -15.40 -6.45 -18.93
C GLY A 80 -14.77 -6.19 -17.57
N ILE A 81 -15.21 -6.86 -16.50
CA ILE A 81 -14.72 -6.67 -15.14
C ILE A 81 -13.51 -7.58 -14.90
N ALA A 82 -12.43 -7.00 -14.40
CA ALA A 82 -11.24 -7.76 -14.04
C ALA A 82 -11.46 -8.54 -12.73
N LYS A 83 -11.22 -9.86 -12.78
CA LYS A 83 -11.17 -10.75 -11.63
C LYS A 83 -9.73 -11.22 -11.44
N TYR A 84 -9.30 -11.35 -10.20
CA TYR A 84 -7.94 -11.75 -9.87
C TYR A 84 -7.94 -13.10 -9.14
N GLU A 85 -7.14 -14.03 -9.64
CA GLU A 85 -6.71 -15.22 -8.93
C GLU A 85 -5.29 -14.99 -8.40
N PHE A 86 -5.01 -15.49 -7.20
CA PHE A 86 -3.74 -15.27 -6.54
C PHE A 86 -3.02 -16.59 -6.29
N GLU A 87 -1.76 -16.66 -6.76
CA GLU A 87 -0.84 -17.76 -6.44
C GLU A 87 0.19 -17.21 -5.43
N LEU A 88 -0.04 -17.46 -4.15
CA LEU A 88 0.71 -16.87 -3.04
C LEU A 88 1.40 -17.88 -2.15
N GLU A 89 0.84 -19.11 -2.06
CA GLU A 89 1.38 -20.16 -1.19
C GLU A 89 2.77 -20.60 -1.68
N GLY A 90 3.71 -20.74 -0.75
CA GLY A 90 5.07 -21.17 -1.07
C GLY A 90 5.88 -20.16 -1.89
N THR A 91 5.46 -18.90 -1.94
CA THR A 91 6.18 -17.86 -2.70
C THR A 91 7.16 -17.06 -1.84
N ALA A 92 8.18 -16.47 -2.49
CA ALA A 92 9.24 -15.72 -1.82
C ALA A 92 8.70 -14.49 -1.07
N THR A 93 7.70 -13.81 -1.63
CA THR A 93 7.23 -12.49 -1.15
C THR A 93 6.75 -12.50 0.30
N PHE A 94 6.12 -13.60 0.73
CA PHE A 94 5.45 -13.68 2.03
C PHE A 94 6.14 -14.61 3.03
N ALA A 95 7.30 -15.16 2.68
CA ALA A 95 8.06 -16.09 3.51
C ALA A 95 8.89 -15.38 4.59
N PHE A 96 8.35 -14.32 5.21
CA PHE A 96 9.06 -13.58 6.26
C PHE A 96 9.54 -14.50 7.39
N HIS A 97 10.79 -14.29 7.80
CA HIS A 97 11.41 -15.03 8.88
C HIS A 97 12.26 -14.09 9.73
N GLU A 98 12.30 -14.30 11.03
CA GLU A 98 13.03 -13.46 11.99
C GLU A 98 14.50 -13.18 11.57
N SER A 99 15.16 -14.15 10.92
CA SER A 99 16.58 -14.03 10.52
C SER A 99 16.84 -12.98 9.43
N TRP A 100 15.86 -12.56 8.67
CA TRP A 100 16.04 -11.51 7.65
C TRP A 100 15.47 -10.15 8.05
N LEU A 101 14.78 -10.09 9.17
CA LEU A 101 14.25 -8.83 9.65
C LEU A 101 15.38 -7.95 10.21
N PRO A 102 15.52 -6.68 9.78
CA PRO A 102 16.65 -5.84 10.15
C PRO A 102 16.58 -5.45 11.63
N LYS A 103 17.78 -5.31 12.24
CA LYS A 103 17.92 -4.93 13.66
C LYS A 103 17.78 -3.42 13.87
N GLY A 104 17.97 -2.62 12.83
CA GLY A 104 17.93 -1.16 12.89
C GLY A 104 16.58 -0.59 13.23
N GLU A 105 16.54 0.70 13.55
CA GLU A 105 15.31 1.47 13.77
C GLU A 105 15.07 2.31 12.51
N PRO A 106 13.94 2.14 11.80
CA PRO A 106 13.60 2.99 10.68
C PRO A 106 12.97 4.32 11.15
N ASP A 107 12.96 5.33 10.29
CA ASP A 107 12.29 6.60 10.56
C ASP A 107 10.76 6.48 10.44
N VAL A 108 10.29 5.62 9.53
CA VAL A 108 8.87 5.29 9.32
C VAL A 108 8.74 3.90 8.72
N ILE A 109 7.67 3.20 9.05
CA ILE A 109 7.31 1.90 8.45
C ILE A 109 6.01 2.06 7.67
N HIS A 110 6.05 1.69 6.38
CA HIS A 110 4.83 1.49 5.58
C HIS A 110 4.59 -0.01 5.42
N VAL A 111 3.42 -0.48 5.81
CA VAL A 111 3.05 -1.89 5.75
C VAL A 111 1.61 -2.05 5.29
N GLY A 112 1.31 -3.16 4.62
CA GLY A 112 -0.08 -3.39 4.22
C GLY A 112 -0.30 -4.56 3.28
N SER A 113 -1.53 -4.63 2.79
CA SER A 113 -2.00 -5.62 1.83
C SER A 113 -1.81 -7.06 2.35
N VAL A 114 -1.62 -7.99 1.44
CA VAL A 114 -1.56 -9.44 1.68
C VAL A 114 -0.49 -9.85 2.70
N ALA A 115 0.61 -9.11 2.79
CA ALA A 115 1.68 -9.36 3.75
C ALA A 115 1.22 -9.27 5.22
N THR A 116 0.09 -8.64 5.47
CA THR A 116 -0.48 -8.49 6.82
C THR A 116 -1.49 -9.57 7.18
N ILE A 117 -1.78 -10.47 6.24
CA ILE A 117 -2.81 -11.53 6.40
C ILE A 117 -2.19 -12.93 6.28
N LEU A 118 -1.21 -13.12 5.37
CA LEU A 118 -0.64 -14.44 5.09
C LEU A 118 0.33 -14.90 6.18
N GLU A 119 -0.05 -15.98 6.82
CA GLU A 119 0.78 -16.63 7.84
C GLU A 119 1.79 -17.62 7.23
N PRO A 120 2.94 -17.89 7.86
CA PRO A 120 3.38 -17.33 9.16
C PRO A 120 4.01 -15.94 9.05
N GLY A 121 4.22 -15.41 7.86
CA GLY A 121 4.94 -14.17 7.61
C GLY A 121 4.28 -12.94 8.26
N ALA A 122 2.93 -12.88 8.26
CA ALA A 122 2.20 -11.77 8.87
C ALA A 122 2.48 -11.66 10.39
N SER A 123 2.51 -12.79 11.11
CA SER A 123 2.81 -12.81 12.54
C SER A 123 4.28 -12.45 12.83
N GLU A 124 5.23 -12.93 12.03
CA GLU A 124 6.65 -12.57 12.18
C GLU A 124 6.89 -11.08 11.95
N LEU A 125 6.26 -10.53 10.89
CA LEU A 125 6.35 -9.10 10.56
C LEU A 125 5.71 -8.23 11.64
N LEU A 126 4.51 -8.60 12.12
CA LEU A 126 3.83 -7.90 13.21
C LEU A 126 4.67 -7.87 14.48
N LYS A 127 5.23 -9.02 14.88
CA LYS A 127 6.12 -9.14 16.03
C LYS A 127 7.31 -8.21 15.90
N TRP A 128 7.96 -8.20 14.74
CA TRP A 128 9.10 -7.34 14.47
C TRP A 128 8.73 -5.85 14.53
N ILE A 129 7.67 -5.42 13.86
CA ILE A 129 7.22 -4.02 13.84
C ILE A 129 6.85 -3.57 15.26
N SER A 130 6.22 -4.44 16.06
CA SER A 130 5.85 -4.13 17.46
C SER A 130 7.06 -3.85 18.37
N THR A 131 8.28 -4.18 17.94
CA THR A 131 9.52 -3.83 18.68
C THR A 131 10.08 -2.47 18.30
N LYS A 132 9.49 -1.77 17.32
CA LYS A 132 9.99 -0.50 16.78
C LYS A 132 9.27 0.69 17.40
N SER A 133 10.01 1.79 17.52
CA SER A 133 9.46 3.08 17.95
C SER A 133 8.99 3.96 16.80
N ALA A 134 9.31 3.56 15.56
CA ALA A 134 8.97 4.29 14.35
C ALA A 134 7.45 4.36 14.14
N PRO A 135 6.92 5.48 13.63
CA PRO A 135 5.52 5.57 13.24
C PRO A 135 5.22 4.55 12.13
N VAL A 136 4.05 3.91 12.22
CA VAL A 136 3.57 2.91 11.28
C VAL A 136 2.42 3.48 10.46
N VAL A 137 2.59 3.52 9.14
CA VAL A 137 1.53 3.81 8.16
C VAL A 137 1.03 2.48 7.61
N PHE A 138 -0.20 2.13 7.95
CA PHE A 138 -0.83 0.87 7.58
C PHE A 138 -1.89 1.04 6.51
N ASP A 139 -1.79 0.26 5.42
CA ASP A 139 -2.79 0.18 4.36
C ASP A 139 -3.32 -1.27 4.27
N PRO A 140 -4.50 -1.57 4.83
CA PRO A 140 -5.10 -2.90 4.73
C PRO A 140 -5.17 -3.42 3.30
N ASN A 141 -5.56 -2.57 2.35
CA ASN A 141 -5.67 -2.88 0.92
C ASN A 141 -6.29 -4.26 0.71
N VAL A 142 -7.54 -4.38 1.13
CA VAL A 142 -8.28 -5.63 1.34
C VAL A 142 -8.41 -6.45 0.06
N ARG A 143 -8.21 -7.76 0.18
CA ARG A 143 -8.37 -8.72 -0.91
C ARG A 143 -9.31 -9.85 -0.49
N PRO A 144 -10.62 -9.70 -0.68
CA PRO A 144 -11.63 -10.70 -0.25
C PRO A 144 -11.38 -12.11 -0.78
N SER A 145 -10.80 -12.23 -1.96
CA SER A 145 -10.48 -13.52 -2.60
C SER A 145 -9.37 -14.30 -1.89
N ILE A 146 -8.55 -13.64 -1.07
CA ILE A 146 -7.46 -14.29 -0.31
C ILE A 146 -7.97 -14.82 1.02
N GLN A 147 -8.85 -14.07 1.70
CA GLN A 147 -9.51 -14.48 2.93
C GLN A 147 -10.97 -14.04 2.89
N ILE A 148 -11.85 -15.00 2.61
CA ILE A 148 -13.28 -14.76 2.44
C ILE A 148 -14.02 -14.57 3.78
N ASP A 149 -13.49 -15.17 4.86
CA ASP A 149 -14.06 -15.01 6.20
C ASP A 149 -13.75 -13.61 6.75
N LYS A 150 -14.79 -12.77 6.76
CA LYS A 150 -14.70 -11.39 7.25
C LYS A 150 -14.30 -11.31 8.72
N GLY A 151 -14.67 -12.29 9.55
CA GLY A 151 -14.33 -12.34 10.98
C GLY A 151 -12.83 -12.52 11.16
N LEU A 152 -12.24 -13.49 10.44
CA LEU A 152 -10.80 -13.72 10.45
C LEU A 152 -10.03 -12.53 9.87
N TYR A 153 -10.56 -11.95 8.77
CA TYR A 153 -9.93 -10.76 8.16
C TYR A 153 -9.90 -9.57 9.14
N ARG A 154 -11.05 -9.27 9.78
CA ARG A 154 -11.15 -8.21 10.80
C ARG A 154 -10.19 -8.44 11.96
N ALA A 155 -10.13 -9.67 12.48
CA ALA A 155 -9.24 -10.00 13.58
C ALA A 155 -7.76 -9.76 13.20
N ALA A 156 -7.36 -10.12 11.98
CA ALA A 156 -6.02 -9.83 11.48
C ALA A 156 -5.77 -8.32 11.39
N ILE A 157 -6.68 -7.56 10.74
CA ILE A 157 -6.56 -6.10 10.57
C ILE A 157 -6.51 -5.36 11.92
N GLU A 158 -7.35 -5.74 12.89
CA GLU A 158 -7.38 -5.07 14.20
C GLU A 158 -6.05 -5.22 14.97
N ARG A 159 -5.31 -6.31 14.77
CA ARG A 159 -3.94 -6.46 15.33
C ARG A 159 -3.00 -5.39 14.78
N TRP A 160 -3.07 -5.12 13.47
CA TRP A 160 -2.26 -4.10 12.81
C TRP A 160 -2.66 -2.68 13.18
N ILE A 161 -3.97 -2.42 13.27
CA ILE A 161 -4.51 -1.13 13.73
C ILE A 161 -3.94 -0.77 15.09
N GLY A 162 -3.91 -1.73 16.04
CA GLY A 162 -3.43 -1.50 17.40
C GLY A 162 -1.97 -1.05 17.53
N ILE A 163 -1.14 -1.25 16.49
CA ILE A 163 0.26 -0.82 16.46
C ILE A 163 0.52 0.30 15.45
N SER A 164 -0.52 0.75 14.74
CA SER A 164 -0.39 1.74 13.68
C SER A 164 -0.53 3.16 14.22
N THR A 165 0.24 4.09 13.66
CA THR A 165 0.10 5.53 13.91
C THR A 165 -0.91 6.15 12.95
N ILE A 166 -0.89 5.72 11.69
CA ILE A 166 -1.81 6.17 10.64
C ILE A 166 -2.36 4.92 9.94
N VAL A 167 -3.68 4.87 9.77
CA VAL A 167 -4.37 3.87 8.95
C VAL A 167 -4.93 4.55 7.71
N LYS A 168 -4.66 4.03 6.52
CA LYS A 168 -5.23 4.50 5.25
C LYS A 168 -5.89 3.32 4.56
N LEU A 169 -7.12 3.46 4.14
CA LEU A 169 -7.86 2.43 3.42
C LEU A 169 -8.86 3.06 2.43
N SER A 170 -9.44 2.26 1.55
CA SER A 170 -10.51 2.71 0.67
C SER A 170 -11.90 2.60 1.33
N GLU A 171 -12.89 3.35 0.83
CA GLU A 171 -14.31 3.14 1.16
C GLU A 171 -14.74 1.69 0.89
N ASP A 172 -14.26 1.09 -0.20
CA ASP A 172 -14.60 -0.28 -0.56
C ASP A 172 -14.05 -1.29 0.46
N ASP A 173 -12.81 -1.08 0.92
CA ASP A 173 -12.21 -1.89 1.99
C ASP A 173 -13.03 -1.78 3.29
N LEU A 174 -13.36 -0.55 3.68
CA LEU A 174 -14.14 -0.26 4.88
C LEU A 174 -15.54 -0.90 4.80
N ASN A 175 -16.23 -0.69 3.68
CA ASN A 175 -17.55 -1.25 3.43
C ASN A 175 -17.52 -2.78 3.42
N TRP A 176 -16.53 -3.39 2.81
CA TRP A 176 -16.40 -4.83 2.82
C TRP A 176 -16.13 -5.38 4.22
N LEU A 177 -15.25 -4.72 4.97
CA LEU A 177 -14.92 -5.14 6.34
C LEU A 177 -16.07 -4.93 7.31
N TYR A 178 -16.64 -3.74 7.40
CA TYR A 178 -17.53 -3.34 8.49
C TYR A 178 -18.91 -2.83 8.02
N GLY A 179 -19.04 -2.34 6.82
CA GLY A 179 -20.28 -1.84 6.24
C GLY A 179 -20.60 -0.37 6.52
N ASP A 180 -19.86 0.27 7.46
CA ASP A 180 -20.02 1.67 7.81
C ASP A 180 -18.75 2.27 8.44
N GLU A 181 -18.78 3.60 8.68
CA GLU A 181 -17.67 4.35 9.25
C GLU A 181 -17.66 4.39 10.80
N ASP A 182 -18.66 3.83 11.46
CA ASP A 182 -18.77 3.87 12.94
C ASP A 182 -17.57 3.21 13.61
N VAL A 183 -16.93 2.26 12.92
CA VAL A 183 -15.72 1.59 13.40
C VAL A 183 -14.50 2.51 13.51
N ILE A 184 -14.45 3.63 12.79
CA ILE A 184 -13.31 4.56 12.77
C ILE A 184 -13.07 5.13 14.18
N ALA A 185 -14.13 5.50 14.89
CA ALA A 185 -14.01 5.98 16.28
C ALA A 185 -13.40 4.91 17.21
N LYS A 186 -13.77 3.64 17.02
CA LYS A 186 -13.16 2.51 17.73
C LYS A 186 -11.67 2.42 17.38
N TRP A 187 -11.29 2.49 16.10
CA TRP A 187 -9.90 2.39 15.67
C TRP A 187 -9.03 3.50 16.24
N LEU A 188 -9.51 4.76 16.20
CA LEU A 188 -8.81 5.89 16.83
C LEU A 188 -8.58 5.71 18.33
N SER A 189 -9.44 4.92 19.02
CA SER A 189 -9.24 4.58 20.43
C SER A 189 -8.25 3.43 20.67
N MET A 190 -7.87 2.68 19.61
CA MET A 190 -6.97 1.53 19.70
C MET A 190 -5.49 1.90 19.57
N GLY A 191 -5.16 3.02 18.91
CA GLY A 191 -3.77 3.39 18.68
C GLY A 191 -3.58 4.49 17.63
N PRO A 192 -4.21 4.42 16.45
CA PRO A 192 -4.00 5.39 15.41
C PRO A 192 -4.34 6.82 15.82
N GLU A 193 -3.49 7.77 15.42
CA GLU A 193 -3.79 9.20 15.55
C GLU A 193 -4.63 9.71 14.38
N LEU A 194 -4.59 8.98 13.25
CA LEU A 194 -5.21 9.38 12.00
C LEU A 194 -5.73 8.14 11.25
N VAL A 195 -6.97 8.21 10.77
CA VAL A 195 -7.54 7.25 9.81
C VAL A 195 -7.93 8.02 8.57
N ILE A 196 -7.45 7.58 7.40
CA ILE A 196 -7.70 8.20 6.10
C ILE A 196 -8.50 7.23 5.23
N VAL A 197 -9.67 7.65 4.81
CA VAL A 197 -10.55 6.88 3.93
C VAL A 197 -10.54 7.52 2.53
N THR A 198 -10.15 6.75 1.51
CA THR A 198 -10.12 7.21 0.12
C THR A 198 -11.39 6.81 -0.60
N GLY A 199 -12.08 7.76 -1.23
CA GLY A 199 -13.39 7.62 -1.89
C GLY A 199 -13.33 7.75 -3.41
N ALA A 200 -12.24 7.37 -4.06
CA ALA A 200 -12.03 7.51 -5.51
C ALA A 200 -12.35 8.94 -6.01
N GLU A 201 -13.39 9.09 -6.83
CA GLU A 201 -13.82 10.39 -7.38
C GLU A 201 -14.33 11.39 -6.33
N LYS A 202 -14.67 10.93 -5.12
CA LYS A 202 -15.07 11.80 -4.01
C LYS A 202 -13.86 12.46 -3.32
N GLY A 203 -12.66 11.93 -3.54
CA GLY A 203 -11.44 12.37 -2.87
C GLY A 203 -11.12 11.53 -1.65
N LEU A 204 -10.82 12.15 -0.53
CA LEU A 204 -10.52 11.45 0.72
C LEU A 204 -11.02 12.21 1.94
N THR A 205 -11.24 11.46 3.02
CA THR A 205 -11.60 11.99 4.33
C THR A 205 -10.61 11.48 5.38
N ALA A 206 -10.04 12.40 6.14
CA ALA A 206 -9.14 12.10 7.23
C ALA A 206 -9.82 12.35 8.58
N TYR A 207 -9.83 11.34 9.44
CA TYR A 207 -10.44 11.34 10.76
C TYR A 207 -9.35 11.33 11.84
N ALA A 208 -9.41 12.28 12.75
CA ALA A 208 -8.63 12.32 13.98
C ALA A 208 -9.56 12.51 15.17
N ASN A 209 -9.07 12.32 16.41
CA ASN A 209 -9.91 12.30 17.62
C ASN A 209 -10.88 13.49 17.78
N ARG A 210 -10.60 14.66 17.18
CA ARG A 210 -11.41 15.89 17.33
C ARG A 210 -11.57 16.66 16.04
N SER A 211 -11.20 16.11 14.91
CA SER A 211 -11.29 16.80 13.62
C SER A 211 -11.52 15.82 12.49
N VAL A 212 -12.26 16.28 11.49
CA VAL A 212 -12.43 15.60 10.20
C VAL A 212 -12.00 16.59 9.14
N ILE A 213 -11.19 16.14 8.19
CA ILE A 213 -10.72 16.92 7.06
C ILE A 213 -11.12 16.20 5.79
N GLU A 214 -11.90 16.85 4.95
CA GLU A 214 -12.27 16.35 3.63
C GLU A 214 -11.47 17.10 2.56
N VAL A 215 -10.94 16.34 1.60
CA VAL A 215 -10.21 16.87 0.44
C VAL A 215 -10.82 16.27 -0.82
N PRO A 216 -11.38 17.09 -1.72
CA PRO A 216 -11.99 16.60 -2.96
C PRO A 216 -10.94 16.02 -3.92
N ALA A 217 -11.37 15.09 -4.76
CA ALA A 217 -10.50 14.56 -5.81
C ALA A 217 -10.15 15.64 -6.85
N VAL A 218 -8.94 15.55 -7.40
CA VAL A 218 -8.55 16.32 -8.58
C VAL A 218 -9.09 15.61 -9.83
N LYS A 219 -9.83 16.34 -10.65
CA LYS A 219 -10.39 15.80 -11.90
C LYS A 219 -9.31 15.60 -12.96
N VAL A 220 -9.27 14.42 -13.52
CA VAL A 220 -8.36 14.03 -14.62
C VAL A 220 -9.07 13.09 -15.59
N ASP A 221 -8.54 12.96 -16.79
CA ASP A 221 -8.92 11.88 -17.71
C ASP A 221 -8.30 10.57 -17.20
N VAL A 222 -9.14 9.70 -16.66
CA VAL A 222 -8.70 8.44 -16.05
C VAL A 222 -8.32 7.43 -17.14
N VAL A 223 -7.07 6.98 -17.10
CA VAL A 223 -6.53 5.90 -17.94
C VAL A 223 -6.53 4.58 -17.17
N ASP A 224 -6.06 4.60 -15.90
CA ASP A 224 -5.98 3.43 -15.03
C ASP A 224 -6.01 3.89 -13.57
N THR A 225 -6.62 3.13 -12.68
CA THR A 225 -6.70 3.46 -11.24
C THR A 225 -5.68 2.69 -10.41
N VAL A 226 -4.94 1.77 -11.01
CA VAL A 226 -3.94 0.94 -10.33
C VAL A 226 -2.84 1.82 -9.72
N GLY A 227 -2.55 1.62 -8.43
CA GLY A 227 -1.52 2.34 -7.70
C GLY A 227 -1.90 3.73 -7.19
N ALA A 228 -3.12 4.23 -7.45
CA ALA A 228 -3.57 5.52 -6.92
C ALA A 228 -3.58 5.54 -5.38
N GLY A 229 -4.15 4.52 -4.75
CA GLY A 229 -4.13 4.35 -3.30
C GLY A 229 -2.72 4.21 -2.73
N ASP A 230 -1.85 3.47 -3.41
CA ASP A 230 -0.44 3.29 -3.02
C ASP A 230 0.31 4.64 -3.11
N THR A 231 -0.02 5.47 -4.10
CA THR A 231 0.54 6.83 -4.27
C THR A 231 0.09 7.76 -3.13
N ILE A 232 -1.18 7.70 -2.72
CA ILE A 232 -1.67 8.43 -1.53
C ILE A 232 -0.87 8.01 -0.29
N GLY A 233 -0.71 6.69 -0.07
CA GLY A 233 0.11 6.16 1.02
C GLY A 233 1.55 6.68 1.00
N ALA A 234 2.15 6.78 -0.17
CA ALA A 234 3.52 7.30 -0.35
C ALA A 234 3.64 8.78 0.04
N VAL A 235 2.67 9.64 -0.34
CA VAL A 235 2.68 11.06 0.08
C VAL A 235 2.45 11.21 1.58
N ILE A 236 1.65 10.33 2.20
CA ILE A 236 1.50 10.29 3.65
C ILE A 236 2.83 9.95 4.31
N VAL A 237 3.56 8.95 3.80
CA VAL A 237 4.92 8.60 4.27
C VAL A 237 5.88 9.77 4.11
N GLU A 238 5.87 10.47 2.96
CA GLU A 238 6.66 11.69 2.74
C GLU A 238 6.34 12.75 3.81
N GLY A 239 5.04 12.96 4.11
CA GLY A 239 4.59 13.89 5.16
C GLY A 239 5.09 13.50 6.55
N VAL A 240 5.06 12.21 6.89
CA VAL A 240 5.59 11.70 8.16
C VAL A 240 7.10 11.89 8.26
N LEU A 241 7.85 11.63 7.19
CA LEU A 241 9.30 11.82 7.14
C LEU A 241 9.68 13.30 7.31
N ASN A 242 8.95 14.19 6.66
CA ASN A 242 9.30 15.63 6.66
C ASN A 242 8.89 16.33 7.95
N TYR A 243 7.78 15.94 8.57
CA TYR A 243 7.16 16.72 9.66
C TYR A 243 6.97 15.91 10.95
N GLY A 244 7.06 14.57 10.89
CA GLY A 244 6.66 13.68 11.97
C GLY A 244 5.13 13.44 12.01
N ALA A 245 4.71 12.24 12.39
CA ALA A 245 3.29 11.87 12.39
C ALA A 245 2.44 12.77 13.28
N HIS A 246 2.92 13.11 14.47
CA HIS A 246 2.21 13.96 15.43
C HIS A 246 1.96 15.41 14.93
N ALA A 247 2.76 15.89 13.99
CA ALA A 247 2.59 17.22 13.42
C ALA A 247 1.51 17.27 12.32
N LEU A 248 1.12 16.13 11.76
CA LEU A 248 0.13 16.04 10.69
C LEU A 248 -1.28 16.33 11.24
N ARG A 249 -1.59 17.62 11.44
CA ARG A 249 -2.86 18.12 12.00
C ARG A 249 -3.24 19.45 11.35
N GLY A 250 -4.52 19.78 11.36
CA GLY A 250 -5.03 21.07 10.89
C GLY A 250 -4.62 21.36 9.45
N GLU A 251 -4.07 22.56 9.21
CA GLU A 251 -3.71 23.01 7.87
C GLU A 251 -2.57 22.20 7.27
N LEU A 252 -1.55 21.85 8.04
CA LEU A 252 -0.45 21.01 7.54
C LEU A 252 -0.93 19.65 7.05
N LEU A 253 -1.87 19.02 7.77
CA LEU A 253 -2.48 17.78 7.31
C LEU A 253 -3.25 18.01 6.01
N ARG A 254 -4.03 19.09 5.91
CA ARG A 254 -4.76 19.45 4.69
C ARG A 254 -3.82 19.58 3.49
N GLU A 255 -2.72 20.30 3.62
CA GLU A 255 -1.71 20.47 2.56
C GLU A 255 -1.13 19.12 2.09
N VAL A 256 -0.80 18.23 3.04
CA VAL A 256 -0.30 16.88 2.71
C VAL A 256 -1.37 16.06 1.98
N LEU A 257 -2.64 16.14 2.39
CA LEU A 257 -3.73 15.42 1.75
C LEU A 257 -4.07 15.97 0.36
N GLU A 258 -4.02 17.29 0.15
CA GLU A 258 -4.19 17.92 -1.16
C GLU A 258 -3.06 17.49 -2.12
N ARG A 259 -1.81 17.46 -1.63
CA ARG A 259 -0.68 16.89 -2.37
C ARG A 259 -0.91 15.42 -2.72
N ALA A 260 -1.49 14.64 -1.81
CA ALA A 260 -1.77 13.22 -2.01
C ALA A 260 -2.82 12.98 -3.10
N VAL A 261 -3.94 13.71 -3.10
CA VAL A 261 -4.97 13.59 -4.16
C VAL A 261 -4.45 14.06 -5.51
N LYS A 262 -3.60 15.09 -5.55
CA LYS A 262 -2.93 15.55 -6.77
C LYS A 262 -2.00 14.47 -7.35
N ALA A 263 -1.18 13.84 -6.51
CA ALA A 263 -0.28 12.75 -6.92
C ALA A 263 -1.08 11.52 -7.41
N ALA A 264 -2.17 11.17 -6.75
CA ALA A 264 -3.05 10.09 -7.17
C ALA A 264 -3.72 10.39 -8.52
N ALA A 265 -4.15 11.63 -8.77
CA ALA A 265 -4.73 12.04 -10.03
C ALA A 265 -3.73 11.89 -11.19
N ILE A 266 -2.45 12.27 -11.00
CA ILE A 266 -1.39 12.04 -11.99
C ILE A 266 -1.18 10.55 -12.22
N THR A 267 -1.22 9.72 -11.17
CA THR A 267 -1.13 8.26 -11.31
C THR A 267 -2.29 7.74 -12.15
N CYS A 268 -3.52 8.17 -11.87
CA CYS A 268 -4.72 7.75 -12.61
C CYS A 268 -4.70 8.16 -14.09
N SER A 269 -3.98 9.20 -14.48
CA SER A 269 -3.86 9.64 -15.87
C SER A 269 -2.85 8.80 -16.70
N ARG A 270 -2.28 7.74 -16.12
CA ARG A 270 -1.24 6.90 -16.72
C ARG A 270 -1.62 5.43 -16.64
N ALA A 271 -1.10 4.62 -17.56
CA ALA A 271 -1.29 3.17 -17.50
C ALA A 271 -0.44 2.53 -16.39
N GLY A 272 -1.02 1.61 -15.64
CA GLY A 272 -0.41 0.89 -14.53
C GLY A 272 -0.03 1.77 -13.35
N ALA A 273 0.58 1.19 -12.33
CA ALA A 273 1.05 1.91 -11.14
C ALA A 273 2.28 2.79 -11.48
N ASN A 274 2.03 3.95 -12.07
CA ASN A 274 3.04 4.90 -12.54
C ASN A 274 2.93 6.25 -11.81
N PRO A 275 3.35 6.33 -10.53
CA PRO A 275 3.27 7.52 -9.71
C PRO A 275 4.16 8.66 -10.25
N PRO A 276 3.84 9.93 -9.98
CA PRO A 276 4.67 11.06 -10.40
C PRO A 276 6.03 11.05 -9.69
N THR A 277 7.00 11.69 -10.33
CA THR A 277 8.20 12.16 -9.64
C THR A 277 7.88 13.42 -8.83
N ARG A 278 8.81 13.81 -7.93
CA ARG A 278 8.69 15.08 -7.19
C ARG A 278 8.52 16.27 -8.13
N ASP A 279 9.38 16.37 -9.15
CA ASP A 279 9.36 17.48 -10.13
C ASP A 279 8.04 17.53 -10.91
N GLU A 280 7.52 16.37 -11.33
CA GLU A 280 6.22 16.29 -12.01
C GLU A 280 5.07 16.75 -11.11
N LEU A 281 5.11 16.39 -9.82
CA LEU A 281 4.08 16.76 -8.87
C LEU A 281 4.13 18.24 -8.49
N GLU A 282 5.31 18.84 -8.43
CA GLU A 282 5.49 20.26 -8.12
C GLU A 282 5.13 21.18 -9.28
N ASN A 283 5.31 20.70 -10.53
CA ASN A 283 5.05 21.48 -11.74
C ASN A 283 3.66 21.23 -12.37
N SER A 284 2.81 20.42 -11.76
CA SER A 284 1.47 20.07 -12.27
C SER A 284 0.34 20.96 -11.75
#